data_492d410e0d7b5ac6a8bf7608757f7764
#
_entry.id   492d410e0d7b5ac6a8bf7608757f7764
#
_cell.length_a   1.000
_cell.length_b   1.000
_cell.length_c   1.000
_cell.angle_alpha   90.00
_cell.angle_beta   90.00
_cell.angle_gamma   90.00
#
_symmetry.space_group_name_H-M   'P 1'
#
loop_
_entity.id
_entity.type
_entity.pdbx_description
1 polymer ?
#
loop_
_entity_poly.entity_id
_entity_poly.type
_entity_poly.pdbx_seq_one_letter_code
_entity_poly.pdbx_strand_id
1 'polypeptide(L)'
;LAKNRALQQWRVEDSIELYGIRNWGAGYFDVSDAGEVVICPQGPKGPQVSIPEVIAGLKERGYDMPVLLRVENILDSRIANIHESFRKAIKSLNYTGSYRGVFPIKVNQQQQVVEKIAQFGSTYHHGLEVGSKAELIAAVSLMRDREACIVCNGYKDEEFIDLGLQALRLGFNVLFVLEMPSELEVVLERSKALGVRPNIGVRAKLAVKASGHWTDSGGERSTFGLSPAQIVDVVDTLKANDMLDCFKLLHYHLGSQVSNIRDIRTGVMEGARLYVGLVQEGAPMGYLDLGGGLAVDYDGSHTNYVSSRNYTLDEYSADIVEAIMSILDEQKIPHPHIITESGRATVAYYSVLLFNVLDVSMVEEVQLPDTLPEGTPEPVLNLRETLANITLRNLQECYNDAIYYRDEMRQLFLHRAGESASAHLGRAVFLGHHHAHCSGKNPAQDDTSRSCGHRCEPCRYLLWQL
;
A
#
# COMPACT_ATOMS: atom_id res chain seq x y z
N LEU A 1 15.47 -28.80 9.35
CA LEU A 1 13.97 -28.73 9.35
C LEU A 1 13.40 -28.74 7.92
N ALA A 2 14.06 -28.12 6.90
CA ALA A 2 13.58 -28.10 5.51
C ALA A 2 13.63 -29.48 4.80
N LYS A 3 14.51 -30.38 5.20
CA LYS A 3 14.69 -31.70 4.55
C LYS A 3 13.51 -32.69 4.75
N ASN A 4 12.64 -32.49 5.74
CA ASN A 4 11.50 -33.40 5.98
C ASN A 4 10.18 -32.90 5.36
N ARG A 5 10.06 -31.65 4.93
CA ARG A 5 8.83 -31.07 4.35
C ARG A 5 8.51 -31.61 2.95
N ALA A 6 9.53 -31.90 2.13
CA ALA A 6 9.35 -32.38 0.74
C ALA A 6 8.64 -33.76 0.63
N LEU A 7 8.43 -34.47 1.75
CA LEU A 7 7.83 -35.79 1.81
C LEU A 7 6.45 -35.81 2.47
N GLN A 8 5.95 -34.68 2.96
CA GLN A 8 4.63 -34.60 3.60
C GLN A 8 3.56 -34.37 2.56
N GLN A 9 2.38 -34.95 2.78
CA GLN A 9 1.20 -34.66 1.97
C GLN A 9 0.88 -33.16 2.09
N TRP A 10 0.65 -32.48 0.95
CA TRP A 10 0.30 -31.06 0.90
C TRP A 10 -1.00 -30.78 1.67
N ARG A 11 -1.00 -29.76 2.50
CA ARG A 11 -2.13 -29.36 3.34
C ARG A 11 -2.51 -27.90 3.07
N VAL A 12 -3.67 -27.49 3.54
CA VAL A 12 -4.17 -26.12 3.43
C VAL A 12 -3.18 -25.13 4.04
N GLU A 13 -2.56 -25.46 5.17
CA GLU A 13 -1.55 -24.61 5.83
C GLU A 13 -0.34 -24.35 4.94
N ASP A 14 0.08 -25.33 4.14
CA ASP A 14 1.21 -25.17 3.22
C ASP A 14 0.86 -24.18 2.10
N SER A 15 -0.41 -24.16 1.65
CA SER A 15 -0.92 -23.16 0.71
C SER A 15 -1.01 -21.75 1.33
N ILE A 16 -1.51 -21.64 2.56
CA ILE A 16 -1.59 -20.36 3.28
C ILE A 16 -0.20 -19.75 3.44
N GLU A 17 0.80 -20.57 3.80
CA GLU A 17 2.19 -20.13 3.95
C GLU A 17 2.80 -19.74 2.60
N LEU A 18 2.62 -20.57 1.54
CA LEU A 18 3.17 -20.32 0.21
C LEU A 18 2.66 -19.02 -0.40
N TYR A 19 1.37 -18.77 -0.29
CA TYR A 19 0.73 -17.58 -0.86
C TYR A 19 0.71 -16.39 0.10
N GLY A 20 1.17 -16.55 1.33
CA GLY A 20 1.26 -15.50 2.34
C GLY A 20 -0.07 -14.83 2.67
N ILE A 21 -1.20 -15.51 2.49
CA ILE A 21 -2.55 -14.91 2.55
C ILE A 21 -2.80 -14.18 3.86
N ARG A 22 -2.41 -14.77 4.99
CA ARG A 22 -2.57 -14.14 6.30
C ARG A 22 -1.70 -12.90 6.50
N ASN A 23 -0.55 -12.84 5.81
CA ASN A 23 0.38 -11.72 5.91
C ASN A 23 -0.14 -10.50 5.13
N TRP A 24 -0.32 -10.64 3.79
CA TRP A 24 -0.82 -9.53 2.98
C TRP A 24 -2.32 -9.25 3.19
N GLY A 25 -3.09 -10.25 3.57
CA GLY A 25 -4.54 -10.13 3.80
C GLY A 25 -4.92 -9.28 5.01
N ALA A 26 -3.97 -8.99 5.92
CA ALA A 26 -4.14 -8.11 7.08
C ALA A 26 -5.41 -8.41 7.92
N GLY A 27 -5.83 -9.68 7.96
CA GLY A 27 -7.03 -10.15 8.66
C GLY A 27 -8.34 -9.96 7.89
N TYR A 28 -8.31 -9.36 6.68
CA TYR A 28 -9.48 -9.25 5.79
C TYR A 28 -9.61 -10.41 4.80
N PHE A 29 -8.53 -11.17 4.63
CA PHE A 29 -8.50 -12.38 3.80
C PHE A 29 -7.87 -13.52 4.59
N ASP A 30 -8.48 -14.71 4.47
CA ASP A 30 -7.99 -15.95 5.07
C ASP A 30 -8.36 -17.14 4.15
N VAL A 31 -8.04 -18.35 4.56
CA VAL A 31 -8.42 -19.59 3.89
C VAL A 31 -9.26 -20.42 4.85
N SER A 32 -10.42 -20.88 4.36
CA SER A 32 -11.30 -21.78 5.12
C SER A 32 -10.68 -23.20 5.27
N ASP A 33 -11.24 -24.00 6.16
CA ASP A 33 -10.84 -25.40 6.35
C ASP A 33 -11.02 -26.24 5.06
N ALA A 34 -11.90 -25.79 4.16
CA ALA A 34 -12.10 -26.39 2.83
C ALA A 34 -11.03 -25.97 1.80
N GLY A 35 -10.10 -25.06 2.16
CA GLY A 35 -9.08 -24.55 1.25
C GLY A 35 -9.54 -23.41 0.34
N GLU A 36 -10.67 -22.76 0.64
CA GLU A 36 -11.21 -21.65 -0.12
C GLU A 36 -10.77 -20.31 0.45
N VAL A 37 -10.40 -19.36 -0.40
CA VAL A 37 -10.13 -17.99 0.03
C VAL A 37 -11.43 -17.34 0.48
N VAL A 38 -11.42 -16.80 1.70
CA VAL A 38 -12.57 -16.13 2.32
C VAL A 38 -12.26 -14.67 2.60
N ILE A 39 -13.29 -13.82 2.51
CA ILE A 39 -13.26 -12.42 2.92
C ILE A 39 -13.82 -12.31 4.32
N CYS A 40 -13.11 -11.63 5.21
CA CYS A 40 -13.44 -11.39 6.61
C CYS A 40 -13.66 -9.88 6.84
N PRO A 41 -14.80 -9.28 6.49
CA PRO A 41 -14.96 -7.83 6.45
C PRO A 41 -14.76 -7.13 7.80
N GLN A 42 -14.99 -7.87 8.89
CA GLN A 42 -14.84 -7.40 10.28
C GLN A 42 -13.65 -8.05 11.01
N GLY A 43 -12.72 -8.60 10.23
CA GLY A 43 -11.55 -9.33 10.73
C GLY A 43 -11.82 -10.83 10.99
N PRO A 44 -10.79 -11.58 11.43
CA PRO A 44 -10.78 -13.06 11.45
C PRO A 44 -11.86 -13.69 12.33
N LYS A 45 -12.38 -12.95 13.32
CA LYS A 45 -13.43 -13.43 14.25
C LYS A 45 -14.85 -13.07 13.80
N GLY A 46 -14.98 -12.32 12.72
CA GLY A 46 -16.25 -11.89 12.15
C GLY A 46 -16.83 -12.88 11.15
N PRO A 47 -17.91 -12.48 10.46
CA PRO A 47 -18.48 -13.28 9.38
C PRO A 47 -17.48 -13.46 8.25
N GLN A 48 -17.50 -14.66 7.65
CA GLN A 48 -16.64 -15.01 6.51
C GLN A 48 -17.50 -15.25 5.27
N VAL A 49 -17.00 -14.83 4.11
CA VAL A 49 -17.66 -14.99 2.81
C VAL A 49 -16.70 -15.69 1.86
N SER A 50 -17.07 -16.85 1.34
CA SER A 50 -16.26 -17.60 0.36
C SER A 50 -16.23 -16.87 -0.98
N ILE A 51 -15.04 -16.61 -1.53
CA ILE A 51 -14.90 -16.05 -2.87
C ILE A 51 -15.44 -16.99 -3.95
N PRO A 52 -15.18 -18.32 -3.92
CA PRO A 52 -15.81 -19.28 -4.83
C PRO A 52 -17.34 -19.24 -4.81
N GLU A 53 -17.97 -19.12 -3.64
CA GLU A 53 -19.44 -18.99 -3.55
C GLU A 53 -19.94 -17.69 -4.20
N VAL A 54 -19.24 -16.57 -4.02
CA VAL A 54 -19.56 -15.30 -4.68
C VAL A 54 -19.45 -15.45 -6.19
N ILE A 55 -18.39 -16.10 -6.69
CA ILE A 55 -18.21 -16.37 -8.14
C ILE A 55 -19.34 -17.23 -8.68
N ALA A 56 -19.74 -18.29 -7.98
CA ALA A 56 -20.86 -19.14 -8.39
C ALA A 56 -22.16 -18.33 -8.49
N GLY A 57 -22.47 -17.53 -7.48
CA GLY A 57 -23.66 -16.67 -7.49
C GLY A 57 -23.64 -15.57 -8.56
N LEU A 58 -22.47 -15.07 -8.97
CA LEU A 58 -22.33 -14.14 -10.09
C LEU A 58 -22.63 -14.85 -11.43
N LYS A 59 -22.08 -16.05 -11.63
CA LYS A 59 -22.32 -16.85 -12.83
C LYS A 59 -23.80 -17.22 -13.00
N GLU A 60 -24.48 -17.60 -11.91
CA GLU A 60 -25.92 -17.87 -11.93
C GLU A 60 -26.75 -16.65 -12.37
N ARG A 61 -26.27 -15.44 -12.10
CA ARG A 61 -26.87 -14.17 -12.54
C ARG A 61 -26.43 -13.71 -13.93
N GLY A 62 -25.62 -14.51 -14.64
CA GLY A 62 -25.14 -14.22 -15.99
C GLY A 62 -23.96 -13.26 -16.08
N TYR A 63 -23.23 -13.06 -14.96
CA TYR A 63 -22.00 -12.27 -14.98
C TYR A 63 -20.77 -13.19 -15.16
N ASP A 64 -19.91 -12.80 -16.09
CA ASP A 64 -18.63 -13.47 -16.35
C ASP A 64 -17.43 -12.67 -15.86
N MET A 65 -16.27 -13.34 -15.80
CA MET A 65 -14.99 -12.70 -15.47
C MET A 65 -14.46 -11.86 -16.65
N PRO A 66 -13.75 -10.77 -16.40
CA PRO A 66 -13.25 -10.31 -15.09
C PRO A 66 -14.29 -9.55 -14.26
N VAL A 67 -14.20 -9.65 -12.94
CA VAL A 67 -15.07 -8.95 -11.98
C VAL A 67 -14.23 -8.21 -10.96
N LEU A 68 -14.51 -6.92 -10.75
CA LEU A 68 -13.98 -6.16 -9.63
C LEU A 68 -15.00 -6.20 -8.47
N LEU A 69 -14.72 -7.04 -7.48
CA LEU A 69 -15.52 -7.16 -6.28
C LEU A 69 -15.11 -6.07 -5.26
N ARG A 70 -16.09 -5.39 -4.67
CA ARG A 70 -15.90 -4.39 -3.63
C ARG A 70 -16.65 -4.77 -2.36
N VAL A 71 -15.98 -4.62 -1.21
CA VAL A 71 -16.51 -4.97 0.11
C VAL A 71 -16.54 -3.71 0.98
N GLU A 72 -17.66 -3.01 0.97
CA GLU A 72 -17.83 -1.70 1.65
C GLU A 72 -17.54 -1.77 3.15
N ASN A 73 -17.91 -2.87 3.82
CA ASN A 73 -17.66 -3.05 5.26
C ASN A 73 -16.17 -3.01 5.63
N ILE A 74 -15.25 -3.28 4.68
CA ILE A 74 -13.82 -3.13 4.91
C ILE A 74 -13.44 -1.64 5.02
N LEU A 75 -14.10 -0.74 4.29
CA LEU A 75 -13.87 0.71 4.43
C LEU A 75 -14.17 1.19 5.86
N ASP A 76 -15.33 0.79 6.40
CA ASP A 76 -15.71 1.12 7.79
C ASP A 76 -14.69 0.56 8.78
N SER A 77 -14.36 -0.73 8.66
CA SER A 77 -13.36 -1.38 9.51
C SER A 77 -11.98 -0.69 9.43
N ARG A 78 -11.55 -0.25 8.23
CA ARG A 78 -10.26 0.45 8.07
C ARG A 78 -10.26 1.82 8.74
N ILE A 79 -11.31 2.61 8.56
CA ILE A 79 -11.47 3.91 9.22
C ILE A 79 -11.49 3.72 10.74
N ALA A 80 -12.29 2.78 11.23
CA ALA A 80 -12.36 2.45 12.65
C ALA A 80 -10.97 2.06 13.21
N ASN A 81 -10.25 1.16 12.54
CA ASN A 81 -8.95 0.68 13.00
C ASN A 81 -7.91 1.82 13.09
N ILE A 82 -7.89 2.73 12.11
CA ILE A 82 -6.97 3.87 12.12
C ILE A 82 -7.30 4.79 13.30
N HIS A 83 -8.58 5.15 13.50
CA HIS A 83 -9.00 6.01 14.60
C HIS A 83 -8.77 5.36 15.98
N GLU A 84 -9.08 4.07 16.12
CA GLU A 84 -8.86 3.33 17.37
C GLU A 84 -7.39 3.24 17.75
N SER A 85 -6.50 3.03 16.76
CA SER A 85 -5.06 2.97 16.99
C SER A 85 -4.53 4.31 17.53
N PHE A 86 -4.90 5.43 16.89
CA PHE A 86 -4.56 6.76 17.40
C PHE A 86 -5.21 7.05 18.77
N ARG A 87 -6.46 6.65 18.98
CA ARG A 87 -7.14 6.83 20.28
C ARG A 87 -6.44 6.09 21.41
N LYS A 88 -5.96 4.86 21.16
CA LYS A 88 -5.16 4.09 22.11
C LYS A 88 -3.84 4.80 22.42
N ALA A 89 -3.11 5.27 21.40
CA ALA A 89 -1.85 5.98 21.57
C ALA A 89 -2.04 7.28 22.37
N ILE A 90 -3.01 8.12 22.00
CA ILE A 90 -3.37 9.36 22.69
C ILE A 90 -3.69 9.10 24.15
N LYS A 91 -4.52 8.08 24.44
CA LYS A 91 -4.89 7.73 25.82
C LYS A 91 -3.71 7.21 26.63
N SER A 92 -2.87 6.34 26.05
CA SER A 92 -1.73 5.72 26.77
C SER A 92 -0.64 6.72 27.11
N LEU A 93 -0.46 7.74 26.26
CA LEU A 93 0.57 8.77 26.42
C LEU A 93 0.04 10.05 27.10
N ASN A 94 -1.25 10.13 27.45
CA ASN A 94 -1.90 11.33 27.99
C ASN A 94 -1.78 12.56 27.07
N TYR A 95 -1.80 12.36 25.77
CA TYR A 95 -1.81 13.43 24.78
C TYR A 95 -3.10 14.24 24.88
N THR A 96 -3.02 15.56 24.93
CA THR A 96 -4.20 16.44 25.17
C THR A 96 -4.93 16.85 23.90
N GLY A 97 -4.33 16.69 22.72
CA GLY A 97 -4.99 16.88 21.43
C GLY A 97 -5.86 15.68 21.02
N SER A 98 -6.45 15.74 19.85
CA SER A 98 -7.23 14.64 19.28
C SER A 98 -6.68 14.23 17.91
N TYR A 99 -7.16 13.08 17.41
CA TYR A 99 -6.88 12.63 16.04
C TYR A 99 -8.07 12.96 15.12
N ARG A 100 -7.78 13.46 13.93
CA ARG A 100 -8.74 13.83 12.87
C ARG A 100 -8.23 13.26 11.53
N GLY A 101 -8.61 12.03 11.18
CA GLY A 101 -8.26 11.45 9.89
C GLY A 101 -8.99 12.15 8.73
N VAL A 102 -8.36 12.24 7.57
CA VAL A 102 -9.01 12.69 6.34
C VAL A 102 -8.72 11.72 5.19
N PHE A 103 -9.65 11.59 4.26
CA PHE A 103 -9.49 10.79 3.06
C PHE A 103 -9.26 11.69 1.85
N PRO A 104 -8.13 11.55 1.15
CA PRO A 104 -7.88 12.28 -0.09
C PRO A 104 -8.76 11.75 -1.23
N ILE A 105 -9.65 12.58 -1.76
CA ILE A 105 -10.60 12.17 -2.82
C ILE A 105 -9.84 11.67 -4.07
N LYS A 106 -8.70 12.28 -4.39
CA LYS A 106 -7.84 11.89 -5.52
C LYS A 106 -7.41 10.43 -5.55
N VAL A 107 -7.40 9.75 -4.40
CA VAL A 107 -7.00 8.33 -4.28
C VAL A 107 -8.04 7.41 -4.89
N ASN A 108 -9.33 7.69 -4.68
CA ASN A 108 -10.45 7.04 -5.35
C ASN A 108 -11.64 7.97 -5.42
N GLN A 109 -11.88 8.58 -6.59
CA GLN A 109 -12.87 9.61 -6.84
C GLN A 109 -14.27 9.07 -7.15
N GLN A 110 -14.48 7.76 -7.06
CA GLN A 110 -15.79 7.16 -7.32
C GLN A 110 -16.80 7.63 -6.27
N GLN A 111 -17.93 8.16 -6.72
CA GLN A 111 -18.98 8.71 -5.86
C GLN A 111 -19.36 7.77 -4.73
N GLN A 112 -19.63 6.50 -5.03
CA GLN A 112 -20.03 5.50 -4.04
C GLN A 112 -18.94 5.24 -2.98
N VAL A 113 -17.66 5.38 -3.32
CA VAL A 113 -16.56 5.21 -2.37
C VAL A 113 -16.48 6.42 -1.44
N VAL A 114 -16.47 7.64 -2.01
CA VAL A 114 -16.38 8.87 -1.22
C VAL A 114 -17.62 9.04 -0.32
N GLU A 115 -18.81 8.71 -0.84
CA GLU A 115 -20.07 8.73 -0.08
C GLU A 115 -20.01 7.77 1.12
N LYS A 116 -19.55 6.54 0.92
CA LYS A 116 -19.42 5.55 2.01
C LYS A 116 -18.38 5.97 3.04
N ILE A 117 -17.25 6.50 2.61
CA ILE A 117 -16.22 7.01 3.52
C ILE A 117 -16.77 8.18 4.34
N ALA A 118 -17.48 9.12 3.73
CA ALA A 118 -18.11 10.24 4.44
C ALA A 118 -19.20 9.75 5.43
N GLN A 119 -19.99 8.74 5.04
CA GLN A 119 -21.01 8.13 5.88
C GLN A 119 -20.39 7.39 7.08
N PHE A 120 -19.46 6.46 6.83
CA PHE A 120 -18.81 5.66 7.89
C PHE A 120 -17.93 6.54 8.79
N GLY A 121 -17.23 7.51 8.18
CA GLY A 121 -16.32 8.40 8.87
C GLY A 121 -17.00 9.40 9.82
N SER A 122 -18.30 9.68 9.64
CA SER A 122 -19.01 10.66 10.46
C SER A 122 -18.97 10.37 11.98
N THR A 123 -18.92 9.09 12.36
CA THR A 123 -18.80 8.67 13.77
C THR A 123 -17.45 9.06 14.39
N TYR A 124 -16.44 9.27 13.57
CA TYR A 124 -15.07 9.56 13.97
C TYR A 124 -14.64 11.00 13.64
N HIS A 125 -15.53 11.84 13.12
CA HIS A 125 -15.19 13.14 12.52
C HIS A 125 -14.10 12.99 11.44
N HIS A 126 -14.16 11.90 10.65
CA HIS A 126 -13.25 11.64 9.55
C HIS A 126 -13.61 12.51 8.37
N GLY A 127 -12.68 13.36 7.95
CA GLY A 127 -12.91 14.36 6.93
C GLY A 127 -12.48 13.93 5.52
N LEU A 128 -12.44 14.92 4.64
CA LEU A 128 -11.98 14.75 3.25
C LEU A 128 -10.86 15.74 2.94
N GLU A 129 -9.87 15.29 2.16
CA GLU A 129 -8.89 16.17 1.54
C GLU A 129 -9.26 16.37 0.07
N VAL A 130 -9.17 17.60 -0.40
CA VAL A 130 -9.58 18.04 -1.73
C VAL A 130 -8.47 18.87 -2.38
N GLY A 131 -8.11 18.53 -3.61
CA GLY A 131 -7.08 19.21 -4.39
C GLY A 131 -7.62 19.97 -5.61
N SER A 132 -8.95 20.03 -5.78
CA SER A 132 -9.60 20.73 -6.90
C SER A 132 -10.98 21.26 -6.54
N LYS A 133 -11.50 22.21 -7.33
CA LYS A 133 -12.88 22.74 -7.17
C LYS A 133 -13.94 21.65 -7.23
N ALA A 134 -13.80 20.70 -8.15
CA ALA A 134 -14.73 19.60 -8.30
C ALA A 134 -14.75 18.70 -7.04
N GLU A 135 -13.59 18.40 -6.47
CA GLU A 135 -13.49 17.65 -5.23
C GLU A 135 -14.07 18.41 -4.04
N LEU A 136 -13.87 19.74 -3.96
CA LEU A 136 -14.48 20.57 -2.92
C LEU A 136 -15.99 20.56 -3.01
N ILE A 137 -16.55 20.69 -4.21
CA ILE A 137 -18.01 20.59 -4.42
C ILE A 137 -18.53 19.22 -3.98
N ALA A 138 -17.83 18.14 -4.35
CA ALA A 138 -18.20 16.80 -3.94
C ALA A 138 -18.13 16.65 -2.40
N ALA A 139 -17.08 17.13 -1.75
CA ALA A 139 -16.93 17.08 -0.30
C ALA A 139 -18.07 17.82 0.41
N VAL A 140 -18.37 19.05 0.02
CA VAL A 140 -19.48 19.85 0.60
C VAL A 140 -20.85 19.19 0.39
N SER A 141 -21.05 18.50 -0.75
CA SER A 141 -22.31 17.81 -1.04
C SER A 141 -22.52 16.53 -0.24
N LEU A 142 -21.44 15.81 0.09
CA LEU A 142 -21.48 14.48 0.72
C LEU A 142 -21.30 14.54 2.24
N MET A 143 -20.51 15.48 2.75
CA MET A 143 -20.22 15.58 4.18
C MET A 143 -21.42 16.17 4.95
N ARG A 144 -21.89 15.43 5.95
CA ARG A 144 -22.94 15.87 6.88
C ARG A 144 -22.38 16.32 8.22
N ASP A 145 -21.26 15.77 8.62
CA ASP A 145 -20.58 16.12 9.86
C ASP A 145 -19.82 17.43 9.68
N ARG A 146 -20.20 18.45 10.45
CA ARG A 146 -19.61 19.80 10.39
C ARG A 146 -18.32 19.95 11.18
N GLU A 147 -18.04 19.01 12.08
CA GLU A 147 -16.80 18.98 12.85
C GLU A 147 -15.65 18.34 12.08
N ALA A 148 -15.96 17.50 11.09
CA ALA A 148 -14.96 16.87 10.24
C ALA A 148 -14.28 17.90 9.33
N CYS A 149 -12.95 17.76 9.17
CA CYS A 149 -12.17 18.72 8.38
C CYS A 149 -12.38 18.53 6.88
N ILE A 150 -12.45 19.61 6.13
CA ILE A 150 -12.20 19.66 4.69
C ILE A 150 -10.86 20.33 4.49
N VAL A 151 -9.82 19.53 4.19
CA VAL A 151 -8.47 20.03 3.96
C VAL A 151 -8.30 20.36 2.49
N CYS A 152 -8.12 21.63 2.17
CA CYS A 152 -8.00 22.17 0.80
C CYS A 152 -6.53 22.25 0.42
N ASN A 153 -5.99 21.20 -0.15
CA ASN A 153 -4.67 21.15 -0.78
C ASN A 153 -4.75 21.54 -2.27
N GLY A 154 -3.65 21.36 -3.00
CA GLY A 154 -3.57 21.66 -4.42
C GLY A 154 -3.56 23.16 -4.71
N TYR A 155 -3.42 23.50 -5.98
CA TYR A 155 -3.42 24.89 -6.45
C TYR A 155 -4.83 25.50 -6.37
N LYS A 156 -4.92 26.72 -5.81
CA LYS A 156 -6.20 27.40 -5.53
C LYS A 156 -6.29 28.70 -6.31
N ASP A 157 -7.32 28.82 -7.14
CA ASP A 157 -7.72 30.07 -7.77
C ASP A 157 -8.84 30.77 -6.95
N GLU A 158 -9.27 31.95 -7.41
CA GLU A 158 -10.31 32.73 -6.76
C GLU A 158 -11.60 31.96 -6.54
N GLU A 159 -12.07 31.20 -7.55
CA GLU A 159 -13.30 30.42 -7.44
C GLU A 159 -13.19 29.30 -6.39
N PHE A 160 -12.03 28.64 -6.31
CA PHE A 160 -11.77 27.62 -5.28
C PHE A 160 -11.88 28.24 -3.89
N ILE A 161 -11.22 29.39 -3.69
CA ILE A 161 -11.23 30.12 -2.41
C ILE A 161 -12.66 30.57 -2.07
N ASP A 162 -13.40 31.13 -3.02
CA ASP A 162 -14.78 31.57 -2.84
C ASP A 162 -15.69 30.41 -2.38
N LEU A 163 -15.59 29.27 -3.05
CA LEU A 163 -16.35 28.06 -2.67
C LEU A 163 -16.05 27.61 -1.24
N GLY A 164 -14.77 27.57 -0.86
CA GLY A 164 -14.35 27.19 0.48
C GLY A 164 -14.78 28.20 1.55
N LEU A 165 -14.73 29.52 1.27
CA LEU A 165 -15.22 30.57 2.15
C LEU A 165 -16.75 30.48 2.33
N GLN A 166 -17.49 30.18 1.25
CA GLN A 166 -18.94 29.94 1.36
C GLN A 166 -19.25 28.66 2.17
N ALA A 167 -18.43 27.61 2.02
CA ALA A 167 -18.56 26.42 2.84
C ALA A 167 -18.31 26.72 4.33
N LEU A 168 -17.35 27.57 4.68
CA LEU A 168 -17.14 28.08 6.04
C LEU A 168 -18.39 28.79 6.57
N ARG A 169 -19.04 29.66 5.77
CA ARG A 169 -20.31 30.32 6.16
C ARG A 169 -21.43 29.35 6.41
N LEU A 170 -21.43 28.20 5.73
CA LEU A 170 -22.39 27.11 5.95
C LEU A 170 -22.05 26.22 7.15
N GLY A 171 -20.98 26.57 7.89
CA GLY A 171 -20.55 25.88 9.10
C GLY A 171 -19.67 24.66 8.87
N PHE A 172 -19.12 24.45 7.68
CA PHE A 172 -18.10 23.42 7.46
C PHE A 172 -16.75 23.85 8.04
N ASN A 173 -15.97 22.90 8.51
CA ASN A 173 -14.60 23.14 8.97
C ASN A 173 -13.60 23.04 7.81
N VAL A 174 -13.47 24.12 7.03
CA VAL A 174 -12.60 24.21 5.87
C VAL A 174 -11.24 24.76 6.28
N LEU A 175 -10.15 24.14 5.85
CA LEU A 175 -8.77 24.53 6.10
C LEU A 175 -8.07 24.73 4.76
N PHE A 176 -7.69 25.97 4.43
CA PHE A 176 -6.96 26.29 3.20
C PHE A 176 -5.45 26.11 3.40
N VAL A 177 -4.85 25.11 2.77
CA VAL A 177 -3.42 24.83 2.88
C VAL A 177 -2.68 25.53 1.73
N LEU A 178 -1.91 26.56 2.05
CA LEU A 178 -1.08 27.28 1.07
C LEU A 178 0.06 26.39 0.59
N GLU A 179 0.11 26.13 -0.69
CA GLU A 179 1.18 25.38 -1.35
C GLU A 179 2.10 26.27 -2.18
N MET A 180 1.67 27.52 -2.45
CA MET A 180 2.41 28.56 -3.18
C MET A 180 2.30 29.89 -2.46
N PRO A 181 3.36 30.73 -2.45
CA PRO A 181 3.33 32.05 -1.78
C PRO A 181 2.22 32.99 -2.31
N SER A 182 1.93 32.92 -3.61
CA SER A 182 0.91 33.76 -4.26
C SER A 182 -0.52 33.46 -3.82
N GLU A 183 -0.79 32.30 -3.25
CA GLU A 183 -2.14 31.92 -2.81
C GLU A 183 -2.60 32.76 -1.60
N LEU A 184 -1.68 33.23 -0.75
CA LEU A 184 -2.03 34.04 0.40
C LEU A 184 -2.75 35.33 0.01
N GLU A 185 -2.24 36.00 -0.99
CA GLU A 185 -2.83 37.25 -1.47
C GLU A 185 -4.28 37.05 -1.95
N VAL A 186 -4.51 35.98 -2.73
CA VAL A 186 -5.85 35.60 -3.20
C VAL A 186 -6.78 35.30 -2.01
N VAL A 187 -6.31 34.53 -1.03
CA VAL A 187 -7.11 34.20 0.18
C VAL A 187 -7.50 35.47 0.94
N LEU A 188 -6.56 36.40 1.15
CA LEU A 188 -6.82 37.66 1.86
C LEU A 188 -7.80 38.56 1.10
N GLU A 189 -7.62 38.72 -0.22
CA GLU A 189 -8.50 39.51 -1.07
C GLU A 189 -9.92 38.97 -1.06
N ARG A 190 -10.10 37.65 -1.28
CA ARG A 190 -11.43 37.00 -1.31
C ARG A 190 -12.09 36.99 0.08
N SER A 191 -11.30 36.77 1.14
CA SER A 191 -11.77 36.89 2.53
C SER A 191 -12.37 38.27 2.81
N LYS A 192 -11.67 39.34 2.40
CA LYS A 192 -12.14 40.71 2.55
C LYS A 192 -13.38 40.97 1.72
N ALA A 193 -13.41 40.54 0.45
CA ALA A 193 -14.53 40.74 -0.48
C ALA A 193 -15.81 40.07 0.02
N LEU A 194 -15.72 38.84 0.62
CA LEU A 194 -16.84 38.10 1.11
C LEU A 194 -17.16 38.35 2.59
N GLY A 195 -16.28 39.02 3.33
CA GLY A 195 -16.44 39.26 4.77
C GLY A 195 -16.41 37.95 5.60
N VAL A 196 -15.60 36.97 5.20
CA VAL A 196 -15.45 35.68 5.85
C VAL A 196 -13.99 35.47 6.26
N ARG A 197 -13.73 35.19 7.54
CA ARG A 197 -12.39 34.87 8.01
C ARG A 197 -12.03 33.40 7.67
N PRO A 198 -10.94 33.15 6.94
CA PRO A 198 -10.53 31.78 6.57
C PRO A 198 -9.84 31.07 7.72
N ASN A 199 -9.80 29.73 7.69
CA ASN A 199 -8.80 28.96 8.42
C ASN A 199 -7.65 28.66 7.46
N ILE A 200 -6.48 29.20 7.72
CA ILE A 200 -5.30 29.12 6.87
C ILE A 200 -4.33 28.08 7.44
N GLY A 201 -3.77 27.27 6.57
CA GLY A 201 -2.63 26.41 6.83
C GLY A 201 -1.52 26.67 5.83
N VAL A 202 -0.33 26.19 6.10
CA VAL A 202 0.79 26.19 5.15
C VAL A 202 1.31 24.78 4.98
N ARG A 203 1.71 24.42 3.75
CA ARG A 203 2.49 23.22 3.49
C ARG A 203 3.97 23.55 3.60
N ALA A 204 4.65 22.95 4.57
CA ALA A 204 6.09 23.11 4.76
C ALA A 204 6.87 22.13 3.89
N LYS A 205 7.96 22.60 3.28
CA LYS A 205 8.98 21.74 2.69
C LYS A 205 9.90 21.24 3.80
N LEU A 206 9.95 19.92 4.01
CA LEU A 206 10.85 19.32 4.97
C LEU A 206 12.21 19.03 4.34
N ALA A 207 13.28 19.09 5.14
CA ALA A 207 14.62 18.68 4.73
C ALA A 207 14.75 17.16 4.64
N VAL A 208 13.96 16.43 5.44
CA VAL A 208 13.91 14.97 5.46
C VAL A 208 13.40 14.42 4.13
N LYS A 209 14.12 13.41 3.60
CA LYS A 209 13.70 12.62 2.44
C LYS A 209 13.28 11.24 2.92
N ALA A 210 12.06 10.85 2.65
CA ALA A 210 11.61 9.49 2.89
C ALA A 210 12.09 8.55 1.77
N SER A 211 12.39 7.30 2.13
CA SER A 211 12.60 6.22 1.17
C SER A 211 11.25 5.79 0.57
N GLY A 212 11.13 5.75 -0.77
CA GLY A 212 9.88 5.31 -1.43
C GLY A 212 9.84 5.65 -2.91
N HIS A 213 8.83 5.15 -3.64
CA HIS A 213 8.65 5.36 -5.08
C HIS A 213 8.34 6.82 -5.47
N TRP A 214 7.85 7.65 -4.55
CA TRP A 214 7.40 9.02 -4.81
C TRP A 214 8.21 10.04 -4.02
N THR A 215 9.54 9.87 -3.98
CA THR A 215 10.49 10.77 -3.29
C THR A 215 10.51 12.17 -3.86
N ASP A 216 10.10 12.36 -5.12
CA ASP A 216 10.12 13.66 -5.81
C ASP A 216 8.99 14.60 -5.37
N SER A 217 7.95 14.09 -4.69
CA SER A 217 6.84 14.90 -4.17
C SER A 217 7.10 15.50 -2.78
N GLY A 218 8.20 15.14 -2.14
CA GLY A 218 8.63 15.61 -0.81
C GLY A 218 10.00 16.29 -0.84
N GLY A 219 10.41 16.86 0.29
CA GLY A 219 11.71 17.49 0.46
C GLY A 219 11.84 18.90 -0.16
N GLU A 220 13.01 19.51 -0.05
CA GLU A 220 13.29 20.89 -0.48
C GLU A 220 13.03 21.16 -1.96
N ARG A 221 13.17 20.14 -2.82
CA ARG A 221 12.96 20.24 -4.27
C ARG A 221 11.52 20.02 -4.71
N SER A 222 10.60 19.79 -3.78
CA SER A 222 9.18 19.65 -4.10
C SER A 222 8.67 20.90 -4.84
N THR A 223 7.85 20.68 -5.86
CA THR A 223 7.15 21.78 -6.56
C THR A 223 6.18 22.50 -5.62
N PHE A 224 5.60 21.78 -4.67
CA PHE A 224 4.61 22.27 -3.72
C PHE A 224 5.22 22.52 -2.35
N GLY A 225 4.62 23.48 -1.65
CA GLY A 225 5.00 23.84 -0.29
C GLY A 225 5.95 25.03 -0.23
N LEU A 226 6.06 25.62 0.94
CA LEU A 226 6.79 26.82 1.26
C LEU A 226 8.09 26.47 1.99
N SER A 227 9.15 27.21 1.68
CA SER A 227 10.38 27.17 2.47
C SER A 227 10.18 27.85 3.83
N PRO A 228 11.04 27.60 4.84
CA PRO A 228 10.95 28.31 6.12
C PRO A 228 10.91 29.83 6.00
N ALA A 229 11.68 30.43 5.09
CA ALA A 229 11.65 31.87 4.84
C ALA A 229 10.29 32.34 4.35
N GLN A 230 9.69 31.64 3.37
CA GLN A 230 8.37 31.95 2.85
C GLN A 230 7.26 31.77 3.91
N ILE A 231 7.42 30.83 4.85
CA ILE A 231 6.48 30.66 5.96
C ILE A 231 6.55 31.87 6.92
N VAL A 232 7.75 32.41 7.17
CA VAL A 232 7.91 33.65 7.93
C VAL A 232 7.24 34.82 7.22
N ASP A 233 7.41 34.97 5.90
CA ASP A 233 6.71 35.98 5.09
C ASP A 233 5.18 35.86 5.23
N VAL A 234 4.63 34.66 5.27
CA VAL A 234 3.19 34.41 5.53
C VAL A 234 2.79 34.92 6.91
N VAL A 235 3.56 34.60 7.97
CA VAL A 235 3.30 35.08 9.33
C VAL A 235 3.30 36.61 9.39
N ASP A 236 4.31 37.26 8.82
CA ASP A 236 4.42 38.72 8.81
C ASP A 236 3.28 39.38 8.03
N THR A 237 2.91 38.82 6.89
CA THR A 237 1.77 39.31 6.10
C THR A 237 0.45 39.16 6.88
N LEU A 238 0.23 38.06 7.58
CA LEU A 238 -0.97 37.85 8.40
C LEU A 238 -0.99 38.81 9.60
N LYS A 239 0.16 39.07 10.25
CA LYS A 239 0.29 40.08 11.31
C LYS A 239 -0.06 41.47 10.78
N ALA A 240 0.45 41.86 9.61
CA ALA A 240 0.20 43.17 8.98
C ALA A 240 -1.27 43.38 8.61
N ASN A 241 -2.01 42.32 8.36
CA ASN A 241 -3.45 42.36 8.01
C ASN A 241 -4.39 42.09 9.18
N ASP A 242 -3.90 41.99 10.41
CA ASP A 242 -4.68 41.63 11.62
C ASP A 242 -5.44 40.29 11.43
N MET A 243 -4.77 39.31 10.82
CA MET A 243 -5.34 38.00 10.49
C MET A 243 -4.48 36.83 10.98
N LEU A 244 -3.53 37.05 11.89
CA LEU A 244 -2.71 35.97 12.42
C LEU A 244 -3.55 34.91 13.15
N ASP A 245 -4.67 35.30 13.73
CA ASP A 245 -5.63 34.38 14.34
C ASP A 245 -6.30 33.40 13.38
N CYS A 246 -6.19 33.65 12.07
CA CYS A 246 -6.64 32.74 11.01
C CYS A 246 -5.65 31.61 10.74
N PHE A 247 -4.39 31.69 11.20
CA PHE A 247 -3.37 30.70 10.96
C PHE A 247 -3.54 29.53 11.92
N LYS A 248 -4.06 28.37 11.44
CA LYS A 248 -4.52 27.24 12.22
C LYS A 248 -3.77 25.95 12.03
N LEU A 249 -3.13 25.75 10.86
CA LEU A 249 -2.64 24.43 10.45
C LEU A 249 -1.23 24.51 9.87
N LEU A 250 -0.38 23.58 10.31
CA LEU A 250 0.84 23.24 9.60
C LEU A 250 0.65 21.88 8.92
N HIS A 251 0.86 21.82 7.61
CA HIS A 251 0.83 20.61 6.80
C HIS A 251 2.22 20.30 6.24
N TYR A 252 2.53 19.03 6.10
CA TYR A 252 3.64 18.55 5.29
C TYR A 252 3.30 17.20 4.65
N HIS A 253 4.04 16.81 3.62
CA HIS A 253 3.84 15.54 2.96
C HIS A 253 5.18 14.86 2.68
N LEU A 254 5.43 13.69 3.31
CA LEU A 254 6.68 12.94 3.15
C LEU A 254 6.71 12.12 1.86
N GLY A 255 5.57 11.78 1.32
CA GLY A 255 5.42 10.90 0.17
C GLY A 255 4.31 9.86 0.36
N SER A 256 4.22 8.90 -0.55
CA SER A 256 3.25 7.80 -0.49
C SER A 256 4.00 6.49 -0.27
N GLN A 257 3.39 5.56 0.49
CA GLN A 257 3.96 4.23 0.76
C GLN A 257 5.33 4.33 1.45
N VAL A 258 5.40 5.04 2.58
CA VAL A 258 6.63 5.16 3.37
C VAL A 258 6.82 3.88 4.18
N SER A 259 7.72 3.01 3.73
CA SER A 259 7.88 1.65 4.26
C SER A 259 8.63 1.58 5.60
N ASN A 260 9.39 2.63 5.95
CA ASN A 260 10.25 2.66 7.13
C ASN A 260 9.71 3.63 8.18
N ILE A 261 9.42 3.13 9.38
CA ILE A 261 8.92 3.93 10.51
C ILE A 261 9.90 5.05 10.93
N ARG A 262 11.21 4.85 10.76
CA ARG A 262 12.22 5.86 11.11
C ARG A 262 12.09 7.12 10.27
N ASP A 263 11.77 6.97 8.98
CA ASP A 263 11.58 8.12 8.07
C ASP A 263 10.35 8.92 8.50
N ILE A 264 9.27 8.22 8.87
CA ILE A 264 8.05 8.83 9.40
C ILE A 264 8.36 9.61 10.67
N ARG A 265 9.01 8.97 11.66
CA ARG A 265 9.37 9.60 12.94
C ARG A 265 10.23 10.85 12.73
N THR A 266 11.23 10.77 11.84
CA THR A 266 12.11 11.92 11.55
C THR A 266 11.33 13.10 10.95
N GLY A 267 10.42 12.83 10.00
CA GLY A 267 9.56 13.87 9.42
C GLY A 267 8.60 14.49 10.44
N VAL A 268 8.00 13.66 11.30
CA VAL A 268 7.15 14.14 12.40
C VAL A 268 7.91 15.07 13.35
N MET A 269 9.14 14.71 13.71
CA MET A 269 9.98 15.55 14.57
C MET A 269 10.32 16.89 13.91
N GLU A 270 10.64 16.91 12.62
CA GLU A 270 10.89 18.16 11.89
C GLU A 270 9.63 19.02 11.82
N GLY A 271 8.48 18.43 11.46
CA GLY A 271 7.19 19.13 11.43
C GLY A 271 6.78 19.70 12.79
N ALA A 272 6.98 18.93 13.86
CA ALA A 272 6.69 19.40 15.23
C ALA A 272 7.57 20.60 15.64
N ARG A 273 8.84 20.63 15.25
CA ARG A 273 9.72 21.79 15.51
C ARG A 273 9.29 23.03 14.74
N LEU A 274 8.87 22.87 13.47
CA LEU A 274 8.30 23.99 12.70
C LEU A 274 7.01 24.50 13.34
N TYR A 275 6.13 23.59 13.80
CA TYR A 275 4.91 23.96 14.53
C TYR A 275 5.22 24.76 15.79
N VAL A 276 6.22 24.34 16.57
CA VAL A 276 6.70 25.09 17.75
C VAL A 276 7.12 26.51 17.37
N GLY A 277 7.91 26.67 16.32
CA GLY A 277 8.32 28.00 15.82
C GLY A 277 7.13 28.90 15.48
N LEU A 278 6.11 28.36 14.83
CA LEU A 278 4.89 29.12 14.48
C LEU A 278 4.12 29.58 15.72
N VAL A 279 3.99 28.72 16.74
CA VAL A 279 3.37 29.09 18.01
C VAL A 279 4.17 30.19 18.72
N GLN A 280 5.50 30.10 18.72
CA GLN A 280 6.39 31.11 19.31
C GLN A 280 6.31 32.45 18.58
N GLU A 281 6.03 32.47 17.27
CA GLU A 281 5.73 33.67 16.50
C GLU A 281 4.33 34.26 16.80
N GLY A 282 3.56 33.64 17.65
CA GLY A 282 2.24 34.09 18.12
C GLY A 282 1.06 33.56 17.31
N ALA A 283 1.27 32.63 16.38
CA ALA A 283 0.16 31.99 15.66
C ALA A 283 -0.63 31.05 16.57
N PRO A 284 -1.96 31.19 16.66
CA PRO A 284 -2.80 30.33 17.50
C PRO A 284 -3.10 28.99 16.79
N MET A 285 -2.02 28.27 16.52
CA MET A 285 -2.06 26.99 15.82
C MET A 285 -3.01 25.99 16.53
N GLY A 286 -3.61 25.08 15.78
CA GLY A 286 -4.51 24.06 16.34
C GLY A 286 -4.39 22.70 15.70
N TYR A 287 -3.84 22.64 14.49
CA TYR A 287 -3.73 21.41 13.72
C TYR A 287 -2.31 21.17 13.22
N LEU A 288 -1.86 19.92 13.31
CA LEU A 288 -0.66 19.43 12.66
C LEU A 288 -1.06 18.30 11.71
N ASP A 289 -1.00 18.57 10.41
CA ASP A 289 -1.35 17.62 9.36
C ASP A 289 -0.07 17.00 8.79
N LEU A 290 0.08 15.71 8.99
CA LEU A 290 1.24 14.92 8.61
C LEU A 290 1.18 14.44 7.15
N GLY A 291 0.11 14.80 6.43
CA GLY A 291 -0.13 14.32 5.08
C GLY A 291 -0.35 12.81 5.00
N GLY A 292 -0.02 12.25 3.86
CA GLY A 292 -0.05 10.81 3.64
C GLY A 292 1.24 10.12 4.06
N GLY A 293 1.37 8.85 3.66
CA GLY A 293 2.59 8.07 3.89
C GLY A 293 2.35 6.73 4.59
N LEU A 294 1.25 6.56 5.33
CA LEU A 294 0.92 5.27 5.95
C LEU A 294 0.89 4.17 4.88
N ALA A 295 1.88 3.26 4.97
CA ALA A 295 2.08 2.23 3.97
C ALA A 295 1.14 1.03 4.17
N VAL A 296 0.93 0.30 3.08
CA VAL A 296 0.25 -1.00 3.05
C VAL A 296 1.29 -2.07 2.79
N ASP A 297 1.20 -3.18 3.50
CA ASP A 297 2.05 -4.35 3.31
C ASP A 297 1.43 -5.25 2.24
N TYR A 298 1.74 -4.97 0.96
CA TYR A 298 1.15 -5.68 -0.18
C TYR A 298 1.72 -7.08 -0.37
N ASP A 299 2.99 -7.30 -0.04
CA ASP A 299 3.66 -8.59 -0.19
C ASP A 299 3.68 -9.44 1.09
N GLY A 300 3.26 -8.85 2.21
CA GLY A 300 3.20 -9.54 3.51
C GLY A 300 4.55 -9.82 4.14
N SER A 301 5.64 -9.19 3.66
CA SER A 301 7.00 -9.47 4.16
C SER A 301 7.34 -8.75 5.46
N HIS A 302 6.57 -7.73 5.86
CA HIS A 302 6.84 -6.88 7.03
C HIS A 302 8.25 -6.30 7.05
N THR A 303 8.73 -5.84 5.88
CA THR A 303 10.05 -5.26 5.69
C THR A 303 9.96 -3.80 5.26
N ASN A 304 11.12 -3.14 5.12
CA ASN A 304 11.21 -1.79 4.55
C ASN A 304 11.27 -1.78 3.01
N TYR A 305 10.86 -2.87 2.36
CA TYR A 305 10.76 -2.94 0.91
C TYR A 305 9.61 -2.05 0.38
N VAL A 306 9.71 -1.60 -0.86
CA VAL A 306 8.77 -0.60 -1.44
C VAL A 306 7.31 -1.04 -1.48
N SER A 307 7.03 -2.36 -1.55
CA SER A 307 5.69 -2.94 -1.50
C SER A 307 5.29 -3.45 -0.10
N SER A 308 6.08 -3.14 0.93
CA SER A 308 5.85 -3.55 2.30
C SER A 308 5.95 -2.38 3.29
N ARG A 309 5.92 -2.68 4.58
CA ARG A 309 6.22 -1.76 5.68
C ARG A 309 6.78 -2.52 6.86
N ASN A 310 7.73 -1.94 7.57
CA ASN A 310 8.38 -2.54 8.74
C ASN A 310 7.73 -2.17 10.08
N TYR A 311 6.47 -1.73 10.07
CA TYR A 311 5.73 -1.29 11.26
C TYR A 311 4.25 -1.68 11.21
N THR A 312 3.66 -1.83 12.36
CA THR A 312 2.21 -2.02 12.54
C THR A 312 1.48 -0.67 12.60
N LEU A 313 0.15 -0.70 12.54
CA LEU A 313 -0.65 0.51 12.69
C LEU A 313 -0.55 1.10 14.11
N ASP A 314 -0.50 0.24 15.13
CA ASP A 314 -0.37 0.69 16.53
C ASP A 314 1.01 1.33 16.79
N GLU A 315 2.10 0.78 16.24
CA GLU A 315 3.44 1.39 16.27
C GLU A 315 3.47 2.74 15.55
N TYR A 316 2.87 2.82 14.34
CA TYR A 316 2.75 4.06 13.60
C TYR A 316 2.07 5.17 14.42
N SER A 317 0.94 4.85 15.04
CA SER A 317 0.17 5.82 15.83
C SER A 317 0.91 6.23 17.10
N ALA A 318 1.54 5.27 17.79
CA ALA A 318 2.31 5.53 19.02
C ALA A 318 3.54 6.39 18.75
N ASP A 319 4.33 6.06 17.73
CA ASP A 319 5.53 6.81 17.34
C ASP A 319 5.23 8.26 16.96
N ILE A 320 4.13 8.49 16.24
CA ILE A 320 3.68 9.83 15.86
C ILE A 320 3.32 10.64 17.11
N VAL A 321 2.45 10.11 17.96
CA VAL A 321 1.97 10.81 19.15
C VAL A 321 3.13 11.11 20.10
N GLU A 322 4.01 10.13 20.34
CA GLU A 322 5.19 10.27 21.19
C GLU A 322 6.17 11.33 20.65
N ALA A 323 6.46 11.31 19.34
CA ALA A 323 7.39 12.23 18.71
C ALA A 323 6.90 13.69 18.78
N ILE A 324 5.60 13.93 18.55
CA ILE A 324 5.00 15.26 18.69
C ILE A 324 5.06 15.70 20.14
N MET A 325 4.59 14.87 21.06
CA MET A 325 4.51 15.17 22.49
C MET A 325 5.87 15.52 23.06
N SER A 326 6.91 14.72 22.75
CA SER A 326 8.27 14.94 23.28
C SER A 326 8.84 16.33 22.95
N ILE A 327 8.52 16.88 21.78
CA ILE A 327 8.99 18.19 21.32
C ILE A 327 8.15 19.33 21.93
N LEU A 328 6.84 19.17 21.97
CA LEU A 328 5.94 20.22 22.44
C LEU A 328 5.98 20.36 23.95
N ASP A 329 6.07 19.27 24.71
CA ASP A 329 6.17 19.27 26.17
C ASP A 329 7.45 19.99 26.65
N GLU A 330 8.56 19.77 25.97
CA GLU A 330 9.82 20.47 26.25
C GLU A 330 9.65 21.99 26.18
N GLN A 331 8.82 22.46 25.23
CA GLN A 331 8.54 23.88 25.00
C GLN A 331 7.28 24.38 25.71
N LYS A 332 6.57 23.51 26.45
CA LYS A 332 5.30 23.79 27.14
C LYS A 332 4.21 24.33 26.20
N ILE A 333 4.16 23.80 24.98
CA ILE A 333 3.18 24.16 23.95
C ILE A 333 2.01 23.17 24.01
N PRO A 334 0.75 23.64 23.94
CA PRO A 334 -0.42 22.77 23.87
C PRO A 334 -0.35 21.83 22.67
N HIS A 335 -0.80 20.57 22.86
CA HIS A 335 -0.77 19.58 21.81
C HIS A 335 -1.85 19.88 20.73
N PRO A 336 -1.47 19.90 19.44
CA PRO A 336 -2.40 20.10 18.33
C PRO A 336 -3.34 18.91 18.12
N HIS A 337 -4.40 19.11 17.36
CA HIS A 337 -5.12 18.01 16.73
C HIS A 337 -4.24 17.45 15.60
N ILE A 338 -4.03 16.12 15.60
CA ILE A 338 -3.23 15.43 14.59
C ILE A 338 -4.14 15.07 13.42
N ILE A 339 -3.74 15.45 12.21
CA ILE A 339 -4.39 15.02 10.96
C ILE A 339 -3.44 14.08 10.22
N THR A 340 -4.00 13.04 9.58
CA THR A 340 -3.29 12.24 8.56
C THR A 340 -4.18 12.02 7.34
N GLU A 341 -3.57 12.04 6.16
CA GLU A 341 -4.22 11.83 4.87
C GLU A 341 -4.05 10.37 4.41
N SER A 342 -4.63 9.43 5.15
CA SER A 342 -4.37 7.98 5.01
C SER A 342 -5.18 7.32 3.89
N GLY A 343 -5.18 7.87 2.66
CA GLY A 343 -6.00 7.40 1.56
C GLY A 343 -5.75 5.95 1.16
N ARG A 344 -4.49 5.60 0.84
CA ARG A 344 -4.08 4.24 0.48
C ARG A 344 -4.47 3.22 1.55
N ALA A 345 -4.15 3.48 2.80
CA ALA A 345 -4.41 2.57 3.91
C ALA A 345 -5.91 2.37 4.17
N THR A 346 -6.77 3.29 3.74
CA THR A 346 -8.22 3.19 3.84
C THR A 346 -8.80 2.28 2.77
N VAL A 347 -8.35 2.41 1.49
CA VAL A 347 -9.00 1.72 0.36
C VAL A 347 -8.26 0.48 -0.16
N ALA A 348 -7.06 0.16 0.34
CA ALA A 348 -6.24 -0.91 -0.27
C ALA A 348 -6.90 -2.30 -0.21
N TYR A 349 -7.60 -2.62 0.87
CA TYR A 349 -8.15 -3.96 1.11
C TYR A 349 -9.60 -4.14 0.68
N TYR A 350 -10.32 -3.07 0.30
CA TYR A 350 -11.77 -3.15 0.08
C TYR A 350 -12.17 -3.72 -1.27
N SER A 351 -11.23 -3.89 -2.21
CA SER A 351 -11.52 -4.38 -3.56
C SER A 351 -10.62 -5.53 -3.96
N VAL A 352 -11.19 -6.49 -4.68
CA VAL A 352 -10.52 -7.68 -5.23
C VAL A 352 -10.85 -7.79 -6.71
N LEU A 353 -9.85 -7.93 -7.56
CA LEU A 353 -10.03 -8.23 -8.97
C LEU A 353 -10.03 -9.76 -9.14
N LEU A 354 -11.12 -10.29 -9.69
CA LEU A 354 -11.30 -11.70 -10.01
C LEU A 354 -11.25 -11.88 -11.53
N PHE A 355 -10.44 -12.81 -12.01
CA PHE A 355 -10.31 -13.11 -13.44
C PHE A 355 -9.92 -14.57 -13.68
N ASN A 356 -10.22 -15.06 -14.88
CA ASN A 356 -9.84 -16.41 -15.30
C ASN A 356 -8.36 -16.43 -15.72
N VAL A 357 -7.69 -17.55 -15.42
CA VAL A 357 -6.38 -17.85 -16.02
C VAL A 357 -6.63 -18.20 -17.50
N LEU A 358 -6.08 -17.40 -18.40
CA LEU A 358 -6.26 -17.58 -19.84
C LEU A 358 -5.31 -18.62 -20.40
N ASP A 359 -4.07 -18.65 -19.92
CA ASP A 359 -3.03 -19.56 -20.39
C ASP A 359 -1.98 -19.76 -19.31
N VAL A 360 -1.26 -20.86 -19.37
CA VAL A 360 -0.21 -21.22 -18.43
C VAL A 360 1.02 -21.64 -19.24
N SER A 361 2.16 -20.99 -19.01
CA SER A 361 3.43 -21.48 -19.53
C SER A 361 3.83 -22.73 -18.77
N MET A 362 3.57 -23.88 -19.36
CA MET A 362 3.99 -25.16 -18.81
C MET A 362 5.32 -25.57 -19.40
N VAL A 363 6.14 -26.17 -18.56
CA VAL A 363 7.30 -26.92 -19.02
C VAL A 363 6.78 -28.24 -19.56
N GLU A 364 6.72 -28.38 -20.88
CA GLU A 364 6.34 -29.66 -21.49
C GLU A 364 7.38 -30.72 -21.16
N GLU A 365 6.90 -31.92 -20.79
CA GLU A 365 7.76 -33.11 -20.74
C GLU A 365 8.30 -33.39 -22.14
N VAL A 366 9.57 -33.11 -22.35
CA VAL A 366 10.22 -33.46 -23.60
C VAL A 366 10.70 -34.90 -23.48
N GLN A 367 10.18 -35.77 -24.36
CA GLN A 367 10.67 -37.14 -24.44
C GLN A 367 12.13 -37.12 -24.92
N LEU A 368 13.01 -37.58 -24.06
CA LEU A 368 14.42 -37.72 -24.40
C LEU A 368 14.62 -38.93 -25.31
N PRO A 369 15.49 -38.83 -26.34
CA PRO A 369 15.79 -39.99 -27.15
C PRO A 369 16.54 -41.05 -26.31
N ASP A 370 16.26 -42.34 -26.56
CA ASP A 370 16.89 -43.46 -25.87
C ASP A 370 18.43 -43.43 -26.00
N THR A 371 18.91 -42.98 -27.14
CA THR A 371 20.32 -42.80 -27.41
C THR A 371 20.61 -41.38 -27.84
N LEU A 372 21.65 -40.78 -27.25
CA LEU A 372 22.11 -39.47 -27.64
C LEU A 372 22.98 -39.54 -28.91
N PRO A 373 22.95 -38.55 -29.82
CA PRO A 373 23.79 -38.50 -31.01
C PRO A 373 25.27 -38.56 -30.67
N GLU A 374 26.06 -39.11 -31.59
CA GLU A 374 27.52 -39.07 -31.47
C GLU A 374 28.04 -37.62 -31.52
N GLY A 375 28.93 -37.25 -30.60
CA GLY A 375 29.43 -35.88 -30.48
C GLY A 375 28.55 -34.98 -29.58
N THR A 376 27.55 -35.54 -28.85
CA THR A 376 26.79 -34.78 -27.83
C THR A 376 27.73 -34.13 -26.81
N PRO A 377 27.61 -32.83 -26.53
CA PRO A 377 28.45 -32.13 -25.56
C PRO A 377 28.40 -32.76 -24.16
N GLU A 378 29.53 -32.76 -23.49
CA GLU A 378 29.67 -33.35 -22.15
C GLU A 378 28.66 -32.85 -21.12
N PRO A 379 28.28 -31.54 -21.04
CA PRO A 379 27.25 -31.09 -20.11
C PRO A 379 25.89 -31.71 -20.36
N VAL A 380 25.53 -32.09 -21.59
CA VAL A 380 24.26 -32.79 -21.89
C VAL A 380 24.29 -34.24 -21.40
N LEU A 381 25.44 -34.90 -21.55
CA LEU A 381 25.65 -36.25 -21.02
C LEU A 381 25.52 -36.26 -19.49
N ASN A 382 26.17 -35.31 -18.84
CA ASN A 382 26.13 -35.12 -17.40
C ASN A 382 24.68 -34.79 -16.90
N LEU A 383 23.97 -33.94 -17.60
CA LEU A 383 22.52 -33.68 -17.31
C LEU A 383 21.72 -34.97 -17.37
N ARG A 384 21.91 -35.79 -18.38
CA ARG A 384 21.20 -37.08 -18.50
C ARG A 384 21.53 -38.04 -17.38
N GLU A 385 22.82 -38.15 -17.02
CA GLU A 385 23.26 -38.97 -15.90
C GLU A 385 22.69 -38.48 -14.57
N THR A 386 22.71 -37.17 -14.34
CA THR A 386 22.11 -36.56 -13.16
C THR A 386 20.60 -36.85 -13.09
N LEU A 387 19.88 -36.74 -14.21
CA LEU A 387 18.45 -37.07 -14.30
C LEU A 387 18.16 -38.53 -13.93
N ALA A 388 18.95 -39.46 -14.42
CA ALA A 388 18.79 -40.89 -14.14
C ALA A 388 19.07 -41.26 -12.67
N ASN A 389 19.87 -40.46 -11.98
CA ASN A 389 20.31 -40.72 -10.60
C ASN A 389 19.52 -39.92 -9.55
N ILE A 390 18.44 -39.22 -9.91
CA ILE A 390 17.62 -38.46 -8.96
C ILE A 390 16.97 -39.38 -7.94
N THR A 391 17.14 -39.05 -6.68
CA THR A 391 16.48 -39.68 -5.53
C THR A 391 16.00 -38.61 -4.57
N LEU A 392 15.06 -38.96 -3.68
CA LEU A 392 14.58 -38.04 -2.64
C LEU A 392 15.69 -37.55 -1.69
N ARG A 393 16.83 -38.26 -1.63
CA ARG A 393 17.94 -37.91 -0.74
C ARG A 393 18.92 -36.89 -1.37
N ASN A 394 19.08 -36.92 -2.69
CA ASN A 394 20.02 -36.07 -3.43
C ASN A 394 19.32 -35.03 -4.32
N LEU A 395 18.02 -34.82 -4.14
CA LEU A 395 17.21 -33.98 -5.01
C LEU A 395 17.78 -32.54 -5.13
N GLN A 396 18.21 -31.95 -4.02
CA GLN A 396 18.78 -30.58 -4.02
C GLN A 396 20.15 -30.55 -4.72
N GLU A 397 20.97 -31.56 -4.55
CA GLU A 397 22.26 -31.69 -5.21
C GLU A 397 22.08 -31.82 -6.73
N CYS A 398 21.23 -32.77 -7.15
CA CYS A 398 20.92 -32.97 -8.57
C CYS A 398 20.32 -31.71 -9.22
N TYR A 399 19.52 -30.93 -8.47
CA TYR A 399 19.00 -29.66 -8.97
C TYR A 399 20.11 -28.63 -9.19
N ASN A 400 21.05 -28.50 -8.25
CA ASN A 400 22.18 -27.59 -8.37
C ASN A 400 23.09 -27.98 -9.55
N ASP A 401 23.35 -29.28 -9.72
CA ASP A 401 24.11 -29.83 -10.83
C ASP A 401 23.41 -29.56 -12.18
N ALA A 402 22.09 -29.73 -12.22
CA ALA A 402 21.32 -29.44 -13.41
C ALA A 402 21.38 -27.95 -13.82
N ILE A 403 21.31 -27.02 -12.85
CA ILE A 403 21.51 -25.58 -13.09
C ILE A 403 22.92 -25.32 -13.64
N TYR A 404 23.95 -25.92 -13.04
CA TYR A 404 25.33 -25.75 -13.48
C TYR A 404 25.53 -26.21 -14.93
N TYR A 405 25.14 -27.43 -15.27
CA TYR A 405 25.30 -27.97 -16.65
C TYR A 405 24.42 -27.21 -17.67
N ARG A 406 23.25 -26.73 -17.30
CA ARG A 406 22.46 -25.86 -18.15
C ARG A 406 23.22 -24.57 -18.49
N ASP A 407 23.83 -23.95 -17.50
CA ASP A 407 24.53 -22.68 -17.69
C ASP A 407 25.83 -22.90 -18.47
N GLU A 408 26.51 -24.01 -18.27
CA GLU A 408 27.64 -24.42 -19.10
C GLU A 408 27.24 -24.63 -20.57
N MET A 409 26.09 -25.29 -20.83
CA MET A 409 25.56 -25.41 -22.18
C MET A 409 25.23 -24.06 -22.82
N ARG A 410 24.69 -23.12 -22.06
CA ARG A 410 24.45 -21.75 -22.55
C ARG A 410 25.75 -21.04 -22.93
N GLN A 411 26.79 -21.21 -22.15
CA GLN A 411 28.10 -20.64 -22.46
C GLN A 411 28.70 -21.27 -23.74
N LEU A 412 28.60 -22.59 -23.88
CA LEU A 412 29.06 -23.28 -25.11
C LEU A 412 28.26 -22.79 -26.34
N PHE A 413 26.97 -22.59 -26.23
CA PHE A 413 26.11 -22.05 -27.31
C PHE A 413 26.54 -20.61 -27.68
N LEU A 414 26.80 -19.77 -26.68
CA LEU A 414 27.21 -18.37 -26.91
C LEU A 414 28.58 -18.25 -27.58
N HIS A 415 29.48 -19.21 -27.32
CA HIS A 415 30.83 -19.16 -27.83
C HIS A 415 31.05 -20.00 -29.10
N ARG A 416 30.08 -20.87 -29.47
CA ARG A 416 30.12 -21.67 -30.70
C ARG A 416 28.97 -21.29 -31.63
N ALA A 417 29.27 -20.47 -32.61
CA ALA A 417 28.30 -20.15 -33.65
C ALA A 417 27.97 -21.40 -34.49
N GLY A 418 26.76 -21.98 -34.36
CA GLY A 418 26.27 -22.94 -35.35
C GLY A 418 25.59 -24.21 -34.84
N GLU A 419 25.59 -24.55 -33.54
CA GLU A 419 25.00 -25.83 -33.06
C GLU A 419 23.70 -25.62 -32.28
N SER A 420 22.61 -25.24 -32.96
CA SER A 420 21.30 -25.05 -32.34
C SER A 420 20.68 -26.36 -31.80
N ALA A 421 20.97 -27.49 -32.40
CA ALA A 421 20.42 -28.80 -32.01
C ALA A 421 20.90 -29.26 -30.62
N SER A 422 22.17 -29.04 -30.29
CA SER A 422 22.72 -29.42 -28.96
C SER A 422 22.20 -28.57 -27.84
N ALA A 423 21.90 -27.27 -28.08
CA ALA A 423 21.26 -26.39 -27.10
C ALA A 423 19.82 -26.80 -26.81
N HIS A 424 19.11 -27.26 -27.85
CA HIS A 424 17.74 -27.75 -27.70
C HIS A 424 17.66 -29.03 -26.88
N LEU A 425 18.62 -29.95 -27.12
CA LEU A 425 18.70 -31.21 -26.37
C LEU A 425 19.05 -30.97 -24.89
N GLY A 426 20.02 -30.07 -24.62
CA GLY A 426 20.37 -29.68 -23.24
C GLY A 426 19.21 -29.05 -22.50
N ARG A 427 18.41 -28.22 -23.17
CA ARG A 427 17.19 -27.64 -22.60
C ARG A 427 16.15 -28.72 -22.28
N ALA A 428 15.96 -29.71 -23.14
CA ALA A 428 15.03 -30.80 -22.93
C ALA A 428 15.37 -31.63 -21.68
N VAL A 429 16.65 -31.99 -21.53
CA VAL A 429 17.13 -32.73 -20.33
C VAL A 429 16.96 -31.91 -19.08
N PHE A 430 17.28 -30.61 -19.12
CA PHE A 430 17.12 -29.71 -17.98
C PHE A 430 15.65 -29.60 -17.55
N LEU A 431 14.72 -29.52 -18.51
CA LEU A 431 13.27 -29.45 -18.23
C LEU A 431 12.76 -30.75 -17.58
N GLY A 432 13.27 -31.91 -17.98
CA GLY A 432 12.97 -33.19 -17.30
C GLY A 432 13.43 -33.18 -15.83
N HIS A 433 14.59 -32.58 -15.52
CA HIS A 433 15.05 -32.39 -14.14
C HIS A 433 14.11 -31.52 -13.32
N HIS A 434 13.66 -30.40 -13.88
CA HIS A 434 12.75 -29.48 -13.17
C HIS A 434 11.43 -30.16 -12.83
N HIS A 435 10.88 -30.96 -13.75
CA HIS A 435 9.67 -31.71 -13.51
C HIS A 435 9.84 -32.77 -12.42
N ALA A 436 10.93 -33.52 -12.45
CA ALA A 436 11.25 -34.52 -11.41
C ALA A 436 11.43 -33.88 -10.03
N HIS A 437 12.04 -32.69 -9.97
CA HIS A 437 12.21 -31.92 -8.72
C HIS A 437 10.86 -31.46 -8.16
N CYS A 438 9.99 -30.90 -9.01
CA CYS A 438 8.67 -30.38 -8.58
C CYS A 438 7.68 -31.49 -8.21
N SER A 439 7.75 -32.65 -8.89
CA SER A 439 6.83 -33.77 -8.63
C SER A 439 7.24 -34.71 -7.50
N GLY A 440 8.50 -34.63 -7.04
CA GLY A 440 9.07 -35.56 -6.04
C GLY A 440 9.10 -37.01 -6.52
N LYS A 441 9.00 -37.27 -7.83
CA LYS A 441 8.96 -38.59 -8.44
C LYS A 441 10.33 -38.98 -8.98
N ASN A 442 10.67 -40.27 -8.81
CA ASN A 442 11.84 -40.84 -9.47
C ASN A 442 11.45 -41.29 -10.89
N PRO A 443 12.01 -40.69 -11.95
CA PRO A 443 11.65 -41.04 -13.34
C PRO A 443 11.93 -42.51 -13.69
N ALA A 444 12.72 -43.24 -12.93
CA ALA A 444 13.07 -44.64 -13.13
C ALA A 444 12.03 -45.65 -12.62
N GLN A 445 10.94 -45.22 -11.95
CA GLN A 445 9.99 -46.14 -11.29
C GLN A 445 8.55 -46.04 -11.81
N ASP A 446 8.20 -45.21 -12.77
CA ASP A 446 6.80 -45.05 -13.23
C ASP A 446 6.61 -45.63 -14.67
N ASP A 447 6.37 -46.94 -14.75
CA ASP A 447 5.93 -47.62 -15.97
C ASP A 447 4.38 -47.81 -15.98
N THR A 448 3.65 -46.92 -15.36
CA THR A 448 2.18 -46.90 -15.43
C THR A 448 1.66 -45.53 -15.74
N SER A 449 1.34 -45.35 -17.04
CA SER A 449 0.56 -44.26 -17.60
C SER A 449 -0.78 -44.07 -16.87
N ARG A 450 -0.86 -43.20 -15.87
CA ARG A 450 -2.13 -42.62 -15.41
C ARG A 450 -1.96 -41.13 -15.20
N SER A 451 -2.58 -40.39 -16.11
CA SER A 451 -2.86 -38.98 -16.17
C SER A 451 -2.81 -38.23 -14.82
N CYS A 452 -1.80 -37.39 -14.65
CA CYS A 452 -1.70 -36.39 -13.58
C CYS A 452 -2.56 -35.15 -13.86
N GLY A 453 -3.69 -35.33 -14.60
CA GLY A 453 -4.56 -34.26 -15.07
C GLY A 453 -5.49 -33.64 -14.04
N HIS A 454 -5.62 -34.18 -12.83
CA HIS A 454 -6.72 -33.79 -11.93
C HIS A 454 -6.35 -33.41 -10.48
N ARG A 455 -5.08 -33.24 -10.13
CA ARG A 455 -4.72 -32.88 -8.74
C ARG A 455 -4.05 -31.53 -8.53
N CYS A 456 -4.01 -30.67 -9.52
CA CYS A 456 -3.49 -29.31 -9.37
C CYS A 456 -4.49 -28.22 -9.75
N GLU A 457 -5.80 -28.48 -9.65
CA GLU A 457 -6.81 -27.43 -9.91
C GLU A 457 -6.72 -26.20 -8.97
N PRO A 458 -6.35 -26.30 -7.69
CA PRO A 458 -6.19 -25.11 -6.85
C PRO A 458 -5.02 -24.19 -7.24
N CYS A 459 -3.97 -24.74 -7.85
CA CYS A 459 -2.79 -23.94 -8.25
C CYS A 459 -3.02 -23.04 -9.46
N ARG A 460 -4.14 -23.19 -10.20
CA ARG A 460 -4.42 -22.41 -11.40
C ARG A 460 -4.89 -20.98 -11.16
N TYR A 461 -5.24 -20.61 -9.92
CA TYR A 461 -5.93 -19.34 -9.64
C TYR A 461 -5.07 -18.24 -8.98
N LEU A 462 -3.80 -18.48 -8.63
CA LEU A 462 -3.07 -17.59 -7.73
C LEU A 462 -1.71 -17.07 -8.20
N LEU A 463 -1.28 -17.28 -9.42
CA LEU A 463 0.09 -16.95 -9.88
C LEU A 463 0.30 -15.53 -10.45
N TRP A 464 -0.63 -14.58 -10.27
CA TRP A 464 -0.48 -13.19 -10.74
C TRP A 464 -0.87 -12.16 -9.68
N GLN A 465 -0.06 -12.06 -8.63
CA GLN A 465 0.09 -10.84 -7.81
C GLN A 465 1.59 -10.56 -7.65
N LEU A 466 2.30 -10.33 -8.73
CA LEU A 466 3.62 -9.72 -8.72
C LEU A 466 3.70 -8.70 -9.84
#